data_64c5f61b4dcd1d0e0e464bc04e201cc9
#
_entry.id   64c5f61b4dcd1d0e0e464bc04e201cc9
#
_cell.length_a   1.000
_cell.length_b   1.000
_cell.length_c   1.000
_cell.angle_alpha   90.00
_cell.angle_beta   90.00
_cell.angle_gamma   90.00
#
_symmetry.space_group_name_H-M   'P 1'
#
loop_
_entity.id
_entity.type
_entity.pdbx_description
1 polymer ?
#
loop_
_entity_poly.entity_id
_entity_poly.type
_entity_poly.pdbx_seq_one_letter_code
_entity_poly.pdbx_strand_id
1 'polypeptide(L)'
;LVIDMMYNFKDLYDKNGDNLIVDNYPLKQGVYIIVNDKGIKDFMVIKDKEAISKDKEELFKYLRHRDYLSILKQYDTNKAVSGRAKSIHSNNFLSLFIRENKSSHILKGSSLNPSLEQQVGWYFDQFKKWQEEERQAHNNNDPSNPQEFILTTLEDFDEQLFNKSKKAILNSLSNLPELLSEYTLADKDYIRIFYEMPIEYYNKEYKRYMIRKIFNKNVYHIFKDNNVYGISDIDLTTNNNKPSLLLYSMKTRVPLRLDFDTLLIAQKLFDFLYFYKVPRYNKESKAVEYVNSIYKTLYIPMDFNIDNLDLNKYTNTDQPVYYITTGNGQSFNVINYDIIYPFDSNIDFSFNDYLSLDEDVYENDEDNISDTSNISNIKTLLDLERIVDKYFFNFNLVSNYHSDKFINNKKYTLPNNISCMLFSSKHLFHDWFRKGIDLDIIDPITNVMDNLISLWANDPDISLIKIKNMLNLRWSILDYLYEREGYAPMEVKEHFEAIHYNLKEKIHDKSLEEKYINNTKEFYYACGQLIYYLLTQNKKTLKKQQSTSKFLQCRNSSTLKIEILKLYEEVANNISAYNYRFNNLYSMVSTYNDSNDTKDYIDYLLGGLYQKSIIYEKKKQ
;
A
#
# COMPACT_ATOMS: atom_id res chain seq x y z
N LEU A 1 10.49 -17.49 -7.48
CA LEU A 1 10.68 -16.18 -6.86
C LEU A 1 10.61 -16.22 -5.34
N VAL A 2 9.51 -16.71 -4.74
CA VAL A 2 9.42 -16.81 -3.26
C VAL A 2 10.54 -17.71 -2.70
N ILE A 3 10.87 -18.78 -3.38
CA ILE A 3 11.96 -19.68 -3.00
C ILE A 3 13.31 -18.96 -3.12
N ASP A 4 13.56 -18.22 -4.20
CA ASP A 4 14.79 -17.45 -4.38
C ASP A 4 14.93 -16.38 -3.29
N MET A 5 13.85 -15.69 -2.98
CA MET A 5 13.80 -14.72 -1.88
C MET A 5 14.09 -15.37 -0.51
N MET A 6 13.61 -16.60 -0.28
CA MET A 6 13.91 -17.35 0.94
C MET A 6 15.40 -17.69 1.05
N TYR A 7 16.03 -18.12 -0.06
CA TYR A 7 17.47 -18.41 -0.06
C TYR A 7 18.30 -17.16 0.19
N ASN A 8 17.97 -16.04 -0.46
CA ASN A 8 18.67 -14.78 -0.27
C ASN A 8 18.47 -14.24 1.15
N PHE A 9 17.25 -14.35 1.71
CA PHE A 9 16.98 -13.99 3.11
C PHE A 9 17.75 -14.87 4.09
N LYS A 10 17.99 -16.14 3.77
CA LYS A 10 18.74 -17.06 4.63
C LYS A 10 20.13 -16.53 4.94
N ASP A 11 20.84 -15.99 3.96
CA ASP A 11 22.19 -15.45 4.16
C ASP A 11 22.18 -14.25 5.12
N LEU A 12 21.16 -13.40 5.03
CA LEU A 12 20.95 -12.30 5.97
C LEU A 12 20.61 -12.83 7.38
N TYR A 13 19.72 -13.82 7.46
CA TYR A 13 19.30 -14.42 8.73
C TYR A 13 20.44 -15.16 9.43
N ASP A 14 21.28 -15.88 8.68
CA ASP A 14 22.44 -16.60 9.23
C ASP A 14 23.46 -15.63 9.86
N LYS A 15 23.56 -14.39 9.35
CA LYS A 15 24.42 -13.33 9.91
C LYS A 15 23.84 -12.67 11.17
N ASN A 16 22.53 -12.39 11.19
CA ASN A 16 21.91 -11.50 12.19
C ASN A 16 20.98 -12.24 13.16
N GLY A 17 20.60 -13.48 12.81
CA GLY A 17 19.68 -14.28 13.62
C GLY A 17 18.30 -13.65 13.78
N ASP A 18 17.64 -13.96 14.88
CA ASP A 18 16.30 -13.47 15.21
C ASP A 18 16.25 -11.94 15.47
N ASN A 19 17.37 -11.26 15.65
CA ASN A 19 17.39 -9.81 15.89
C ASN A 19 16.70 -9.03 14.77
N LEU A 20 16.86 -9.47 13.51
CA LEU A 20 16.16 -8.88 12.36
C LEU A 20 14.65 -8.74 12.55
N ILE A 21 14.07 -9.70 13.26
CA ILE A 21 12.62 -9.79 13.48
C ILE A 21 12.27 -9.15 14.83
N VAL A 22 13.03 -9.52 15.87
CA VAL A 22 12.76 -9.15 17.25
C VAL A 22 12.88 -7.64 17.45
N ASP A 23 13.72 -6.93 16.73
CA ASP A 23 13.86 -5.48 16.83
C ASP A 23 12.59 -4.72 16.44
N ASN A 24 11.76 -5.29 15.60
CA ASN A 24 10.46 -4.75 15.23
C ASN A 24 9.27 -5.44 15.92
N TYR A 25 9.50 -6.54 16.63
CA TYR A 25 8.46 -7.32 17.28
C TYR A 25 7.85 -6.55 18.46
N PRO A 26 6.52 -6.28 18.49
CA PRO A 26 5.88 -5.57 19.58
C PRO A 26 5.51 -6.51 20.72
N LEU A 27 5.86 -6.17 21.95
CA LEU A 27 5.26 -6.83 23.12
C LEU A 27 3.78 -6.41 23.26
N LYS A 28 2.91 -7.37 23.53
CA LYS A 28 1.49 -7.12 23.79
C LYS A 28 1.29 -6.58 25.22
N GLN A 29 0.16 -5.89 25.42
CA GLN A 29 -0.21 -5.43 26.77
C GLN A 29 -0.29 -6.58 27.77
N GLY A 30 0.13 -6.30 28.98
CA GLY A 30 0.08 -7.24 30.09
C GLY A 30 1.30 -7.18 31.00
N VAL A 31 1.43 -8.19 31.86
CA VAL A 31 2.50 -8.33 32.83
C VAL A 31 3.46 -9.42 32.39
N TYR A 32 4.74 -9.11 32.40
CA TYR A 32 5.86 -9.97 32.03
C TYR A 32 6.72 -10.24 33.25
N ILE A 33 6.88 -11.50 33.59
CA ILE A 33 7.52 -11.94 34.85
C ILE A 33 8.67 -12.88 34.53
N ILE A 34 9.83 -12.65 35.12
CA ILE A 34 10.98 -13.55 35.05
C ILE A 34 11.06 -14.31 36.36
N VAL A 35 11.13 -15.62 36.27
CA VAL A 35 11.27 -16.52 37.43
C VAL A 35 12.54 -17.35 37.34
N ASN A 36 13.09 -17.72 38.47
CA ASN A 36 14.17 -18.69 38.59
C ASN A 36 13.93 -19.63 39.78
N ASP A 37 14.92 -20.45 40.14
CA ASP A 37 14.79 -21.41 41.22
C ASP A 37 14.54 -20.77 42.62
N LYS A 38 14.80 -19.46 42.76
CA LYS A 38 14.57 -18.68 43.97
C LYS A 38 13.22 -17.98 44.03
N GLY A 39 12.47 -17.97 42.94
CA GLY A 39 11.18 -17.31 42.81
C GLY A 39 11.14 -16.24 41.73
N ILE A 40 10.31 -15.21 41.91
CA ILE A 40 10.21 -14.07 40.97
C ILE A 40 11.49 -13.24 41.06
N LYS A 41 12.20 -13.12 39.93
CA LYS A 41 13.43 -12.33 39.82
C LYS A 41 13.15 -10.88 39.46
N ASP A 42 12.31 -10.66 38.44
CA ASP A 42 12.04 -9.34 37.92
C ASP A 42 10.67 -9.35 37.19
N PHE A 43 10.09 -8.19 36.98
CA PHE A 43 8.87 -8.06 36.21
C PHE A 43 8.74 -6.71 35.50
N MET A 44 7.93 -6.67 34.46
CA MET A 44 7.61 -5.47 33.69
C MET A 44 6.13 -5.45 33.32
N VAL A 45 5.50 -4.28 33.42
CA VAL A 45 4.14 -4.05 32.91
C VAL A 45 4.23 -3.29 31.60
N ILE A 46 3.62 -3.83 30.57
CA ILE A 46 3.53 -3.20 29.24
C ILE A 46 2.11 -2.66 29.07
N LYS A 47 2.00 -1.35 28.88
CA LYS A 47 0.73 -0.67 28.56
C LYS A 47 0.77 -0.13 27.13
N ASP A 48 -0.42 0.07 26.55
CA ASP A 48 -0.52 0.62 25.19
C ASP A 48 0.02 2.05 25.16
N LYS A 49 0.88 2.32 24.17
CA LYS A 49 1.47 3.66 23.91
C LYS A 49 2.36 4.23 25.02
N GLU A 50 2.69 3.48 26.05
CA GLU A 50 3.61 3.94 27.07
C GLU A 50 5.06 3.74 26.62
N ALA A 51 5.87 4.80 26.66
CA ALA A 51 7.28 4.73 26.33
C ALA A 51 8.04 3.94 27.42
N ILE A 52 8.94 3.06 27.00
CA ILE A 52 9.77 2.29 27.92
C ILE A 52 10.87 3.18 28.46
N SER A 53 11.01 3.21 29.78
CA SER A 53 12.05 3.97 30.43
C SER A 53 13.45 3.35 30.15
N LYS A 54 14.47 4.20 30.05
CA LYS A 54 15.83 3.78 29.67
C LYS A 54 16.44 2.72 30.60
N ASP A 55 16.09 2.77 31.86
CA ASP A 55 16.52 1.79 32.87
C ASP A 55 15.94 0.38 32.64
N LYS A 56 14.84 0.27 31.94
CA LYS A 56 14.16 -1.00 31.61
C LYS A 56 14.38 -1.49 30.16
N GLU A 57 15.18 -0.80 29.40
CA GLU A 57 15.39 -1.14 27.98
C GLU A 57 16.04 -2.51 27.81
N GLU A 58 17.02 -2.88 28.66
CA GLU A 58 17.65 -4.19 28.61
C GLU A 58 16.66 -5.31 28.98
N LEU A 59 15.88 -5.10 30.03
CA LEU A 59 14.82 -6.03 30.42
C LEU A 59 13.79 -6.19 29.31
N PHE A 60 13.42 -5.11 28.63
CA PHE A 60 12.52 -5.14 27.51
C PHE A 60 13.07 -5.96 26.34
N LYS A 61 14.34 -5.78 25.95
CA LYS A 61 15.00 -6.57 24.92
C LYS A 61 15.07 -8.05 25.30
N TYR A 62 15.41 -8.35 26.55
CA TYR A 62 15.44 -9.70 27.09
C TYR A 62 14.07 -10.41 26.96
N LEU A 63 13.00 -9.74 27.39
CA LEU A 63 11.64 -10.27 27.34
C LEU A 63 11.14 -10.40 25.90
N ARG A 64 11.40 -9.42 25.05
CA ARG A 64 10.95 -9.37 23.67
C ARG A 64 11.45 -10.57 22.86
N HIS A 65 12.71 -10.93 23.00
CA HIS A 65 13.28 -12.07 22.30
C HIS A 65 12.65 -13.40 22.75
N ARG A 66 12.50 -13.59 24.07
CA ARG A 66 11.89 -14.82 24.61
C ARG A 66 10.41 -14.92 24.30
N ASP A 67 9.72 -13.80 24.29
CA ASP A 67 8.31 -13.74 23.92
C ASP A 67 8.10 -14.19 22.48
N TYR A 68 8.90 -13.69 21.55
CA TYR A 68 8.86 -14.08 20.14
C TYR A 68 9.03 -15.59 19.93
N LEU A 69 9.96 -16.20 20.66
CA LEU A 69 10.20 -17.64 20.58
C LEU A 69 9.16 -18.48 21.33
N SER A 70 8.41 -17.87 22.25
CA SER A 70 7.46 -18.60 23.10
C SER A 70 6.01 -18.48 22.69
N ILE A 71 5.66 -17.53 21.82
CA ILE A 71 4.27 -17.33 21.37
C ILE A 71 3.84 -18.42 20.39
N LEU A 72 2.56 -18.82 20.46
CA LEU A 72 1.94 -19.66 19.43
C LEU A 72 1.93 -18.93 18.08
N LYS A 73 2.27 -19.62 17.01
CA LYS A 73 2.24 -19.04 15.66
C LYS A 73 0.80 -18.76 15.22
N GLN A 74 0.61 -17.79 14.34
CA GLN A 74 -0.72 -17.29 13.94
C GLN A 74 -1.66 -18.36 13.42
N TYR A 75 -1.14 -19.35 12.70
CA TYR A 75 -1.93 -20.48 12.18
C TYR A 75 -2.38 -21.48 13.27
N ASP A 76 -1.81 -21.36 14.48
CA ASP A 76 -2.17 -22.19 15.64
C ASP A 76 -2.88 -21.39 16.76
N THR A 77 -3.27 -20.15 16.51
CA THR A 77 -3.81 -19.22 17.52
C THR A 77 -5.10 -19.69 18.21
N ASN A 78 -5.86 -20.57 17.58
CA ASN A 78 -7.08 -21.13 18.15
C ASN A 78 -6.85 -22.47 18.86
N LYS A 79 -5.61 -22.97 18.87
CA LYS A 79 -5.25 -24.27 19.41
C LYS A 79 -4.06 -24.11 20.37
N ALA A 80 -4.33 -24.19 21.65
CA ALA A 80 -3.25 -24.31 22.63
C ALA A 80 -2.36 -25.55 22.32
N VAL A 81 -1.13 -25.58 22.83
CA VAL A 81 -0.24 -26.73 22.73
C VAL A 81 -0.94 -28.02 23.24
N SER A 82 -1.71 -27.90 24.31
CA SER A 82 -2.65 -28.93 24.77
C SER A 82 -4.08 -28.47 24.49
N GLY A 83 -4.88 -29.29 23.78
CA GLY A 83 -6.30 -29.01 23.51
C GLY A 83 -7.19 -28.88 24.75
N ARG A 84 -6.70 -29.32 25.91
CA ARG A 84 -7.35 -29.19 27.23
C ARG A 84 -6.96 -27.87 27.93
N ALA A 85 -5.81 -27.28 27.62
CA ALA A 85 -5.26 -26.08 28.24
C ALA A 85 -5.48 -24.83 27.35
N LYS A 86 -6.74 -24.53 27.02
CA LYS A 86 -7.11 -23.50 26.01
C LYS A 86 -6.78 -22.07 26.44
N SER A 87 -6.61 -21.81 27.73
CA SER A 87 -6.25 -20.49 28.28
C SER A 87 -4.74 -20.20 28.23
N ILE A 88 -3.93 -21.20 27.86
CA ILE A 88 -2.46 -21.09 27.83
C ILE A 88 -2.00 -21.01 26.39
N HIS A 89 -1.29 -19.90 26.08
CA HIS A 89 -0.92 -19.53 24.71
C HIS A 89 0.60 -19.51 24.48
N SER A 90 1.38 -20.16 25.34
CA SER A 90 2.80 -20.40 25.14
C SER A 90 3.07 -21.74 24.45
N ASN A 91 4.25 -21.86 23.82
CA ASN A 91 4.61 -23.02 22.99
C ASN A 91 5.72 -23.90 23.56
N ASN A 92 6.31 -23.55 24.70
CA ASN A 92 7.42 -24.27 25.32
C ASN A 92 7.34 -24.27 26.86
N PHE A 93 8.00 -25.22 27.51
CA PHE A 93 7.93 -25.40 28.97
C PHE A 93 8.76 -24.37 29.75
N LEU A 94 9.58 -23.52 29.11
CA LEU A 94 10.31 -22.42 29.75
C LEU A 94 9.42 -21.18 29.93
N SER A 95 8.21 -21.20 29.40
CA SER A 95 7.30 -20.06 29.48
C SER A 95 5.85 -20.48 29.75
N LEU A 96 5.08 -19.57 30.36
CA LEU A 96 3.66 -19.75 30.57
C LEU A 96 2.91 -18.44 30.28
N PHE A 97 2.06 -18.45 29.23
CA PHE A 97 1.27 -17.30 28.80
C PHE A 97 -0.20 -17.54 29.10
N ILE A 98 -0.74 -16.78 30.03
CA ILE A 98 -2.15 -16.85 30.45
C ILE A 98 -2.85 -15.60 29.94
N ARG A 99 -3.98 -15.76 29.27
CA ARG A 99 -4.80 -14.64 28.81
C ARG A 99 -5.92 -14.35 29.77
N GLU A 100 -6.02 -13.10 30.23
CA GLU A 100 -7.15 -12.66 31.05
C GLU A 100 -8.44 -12.64 30.23
N ASN A 101 -9.54 -13.04 30.86
CA ASN A 101 -10.85 -13.08 30.20
C ASN A 101 -11.92 -12.58 31.17
N LYS A 102 -12.71 -11.58 30.75
CA LYS A 102 -13.80 -10.99 31.55
C LYS A 102 -14.82 -11.98 32.06
N SER A 103 -15.09 -13.04 31.29
CA SER A 103 -16.06 -14.05 31.67
C SER A 103 -15.53 -15.05 32.70
N SER A 104 -14.23 -15.17 32.87
CA SER A 104 -13.58 -16.18 33.69
C SER A 104 -12.77 -15.62 34.85
N HIS A 105 -12.35 -14.36 34.82
CA HIS A 105 -11.49 -13.72 35.84
C HIS A 105 -10.47 -14.70 36.43
N ILE A 106 -9.62 -15.25 35.59
CA ILE A 106 -8.71 -16.36 35.89
C ILE A 106 -7.92 -16.12 37.19
N LEU A 107 -7.60 -14.85 37.45
CA LEU A 107 -6.82 -14.46 38.63
C LEU A 107 -7.68 -14.16 39.88
N LYS A 108 -9.01 -13.99 39.73
CA LYS A 108 -9.91 -13.65 40.84
C LYS A 108 -10.60 -14.85 41.49
N GLY A 109 -10.09 -16.06 41.23
CA GLY A 109 -10.60 -17.27 41.89
C GLY A 109 -12.00 -17.66 41.44
N SER A 110 -12.45 -17.26 40.25
CA SER A 110 -13.68 -17.75 39.70
C SER A 110 -13.59 -19.26 39.46
N SER A 111 -14.70 -19.97 39.69
CA SER A 111 -14.83 -21.42 39.50
C SER A 111 -14.80 -21.78 38.01
N LEU A 112 -13.62 -21.61 37.37
CA LEU A 112 -13.39 -22.17 36.03
C LEU A 112 -13.45 -23.71 36.12
N ASN A 113 -14.18 -24.29 35.24
CA ASN A 113 -14.12 -25.73 35.01
C ASN A 113 -13.61 -25.96 33.58
N PRO A 114 -12.37 -26.41 33.36
CA PRO A 114 -11.33 -26.79 34.36
C PRO A 114 -10.64 -25.59 35.03
N SER A 115 -10.13 -25.79 36.24
CA SER A 115 -9.37 -24.76 36.97
C SER A 115 -8.06 -24.39 36.25
N LEU A 116 -7.50 -23.20 36.58
CA LEU A 116 -6.20 -22.79 36.01
C LEU A 116 -5.09 -23.81 36.33
N GLU A 117 -5.06 -24.32 37.56
CA GLU A 117 -4.08 -25.33 37.98
C GLU A 117 -4.18 -26.60 37.12
N GLN A 118 -5.38 -27.07 36.87
CA GLN A 118 -5.61 -28.23 35.99
C GLN A 118 -5.11 -27.95 34.57
N GLN A 119 -5.42 -26.78 34.02
CA GLN A 119 -4.95 -26.40 32.68
C GLN A 119 -3.42 -26.31 32.61
N VAL A 120 -2.76 -25.74 33.63
CA VAL A 120 -1.31 -25.69 33.72
C VAL A 120 -0.73 -27.10 33.87
N GLY A 121 -1.37 -27.99 34.63
CA GLY A 121 -1.01 -29.39 34.68
C GLY A 121 -1.01 -30.04 33.30
N TRP A 122 -2.11 -29.95 32.55
CA TRP A 122 -2.22 -30.48 31.19
C TRP A 122 -1.27 -29.84 30.17
N TYR A 123 -0.92 -28.58 30.38
CA TYR A 123 0.07 -27.90 29.56
C TYR A 123 1.45 -28.55 29.70
N PHE A 124 1.91 -28.76 30.93
CA PHE A 124 3.21 -29.41 31.18
C PHE A 124 3.19 -30.91 30.82
N ASP A 125 2.06 -31.61 31.02
CA ASP A 125 1.94 -33.01 30.64
C ASP A 125 2.06 -33.22 29.12
N GLN A 126 1.72 -32.23 28.32
CA GLN A 126 1.91 -32.31 26.88
C GLN A 126 3.39 -32.39 26.48
N PHE A 127 4.28 -31.70 27.18
CA PHE A 127 5.72 -31.78 26.91
C PHE A 127 6.30 -33.13 27.35
N LYS A 128 5.80 -33.74 28.40
CA LYS A 128 6.16 -35.11 28.75
C LYS A 128 5.71 -36.12 27.67
N LYS A 129 4.53 -35.90 27.12
CA LYS A 129 4.07 -36.71 25.98
C LYS A 129 4.99 -36.53 24.77
N TRP A 130 5.44 -35.32 24.47
CA TRP A 130 6.38 -35.06 23.40
C TRP A 130 7.74 -35.72 23.64
N GLN A 131 8.24 -35.68 24.85
CA GLN A 131 9.47 -36.40 25.26
C GLN A 131 9.36 -37.91 24.96
N GLU A 132 8.24 -38.52 25.30
CA GLU A 132 8.04 -39.95 25.04
C GLU A 132 7.95 -40.26 23.54
N GLU A 133 7.27 -39.43 22.76
CA GLU A 133 7.20 -39.52 21.31
C GLU A 133 8.61 -39.41 20.67
N GLU A 134 9.44 -38.48 21.13
CA GLU A 134 10.82 -38.30 20.68
C GLU A 134 11.68 -39.51 21.03
N ARG A 135 11.57 -40.03 22.24
CA ARG A 135 12.29 -41.23 22.67
C ARG A 135 11.92 -42.46 21.82
N GLN A 136 10.63 -42.63 21.54
CA GLN A 136 10.16 -43.72 20.67
C GLN A 136 10.70 -43.56 19.24
N ALA A 137 10.66 -42.35 18.68
CA ALA A 137 11.20 -42.05 17.36
C ALA A 137 12.71 -42.37 17.27
N HIS A 138 13.50 -41.98 18.26
CA HIS A 138 14.92 -42.29 18.32
C HIS A 138 15.19 -43.80 18.40
N ASN A 139 14.38 -44.55 19.14
CA ASN A 139 14.50 -45.98 19.25
C ASN A 139 14.12 -46.70 17.96
N ASN A 140 13.07 -46.24 17.26
CA ASN A 140 12.60 -46.84 16.02
C ASN A 140 13.50 -46.48 14.84
N ASN A 141 13.89 -45.21 14.76
CA ASN A 141 14.69 -44.61 13.69
C ASN A 141 14.31 -45.08 12.26
N ASP A 142 12.98 -45.08 12.00
CA ASP A 142 12.42 -45.70 10.81
C ASP A 142 12.13 -44.64 9.71
N PRO A 143 12.92 -44.62 8.62
CA PRO A 143 12.69 -43.74 7.46
C PRO A 143 11.37 -43.99 6.73
N SER A 144 10.75 -45.16 6.91
CA SER A 144 9.43 -45.43 6.32
C SER A 144 8.29 -44.66 7.00
N ASN A 145 8.56 -44.11 8.19
CA ASN A 145 7.68 -43.20 8.90
C ASN A 145 8.31 -41.77 8.99
N PRO A 146 8.24 -40.96 7.93
CA PRO A 146 8.89 -39.66 7.90
C PRO A 146 8.47 -38.72 9.03
N GLN A 147 7.25 -38.87 9.56
CA GLN A 147 6.74 -38.08 10.65
C GLN A 147 7.44 -38.36 12.00
N GLU A 148 7.70 -39.64 12.28
CA GLU A 148 8.49 -40.01 13.46
C GLU A 148 9.95 -39.72 13.22
N PHE A 149 10.48 -40.05 12.04
CA PHE A 149 11.89 -39.83 11.72
C PHE A 149 12.34 -38.39 11.91
N ILE A 150 11.51 -37.39 11.57
CA ILE A 150 11.87 -35.97 11.75
C ILE A 150 12.12 -35.63 13.24
N LEU A 151 11.49 -36.33 14.17
CA LEU A 151 11.71 -36.09 15.60
C LEU A 151 13.11 -36.53 16.04
N THR A 152 13.76 -37.43 15.30
CA THR A 152 15.15 -37.84 15.61
C THR A 152 16.17 -36.74 15.33
N THR A 153 15.78 -35.68 14.62
CA THR A 153 16.64 -34.49 14.39
C THR A 153 16.64 -33.51 15.56
N LEU A 154 15.80 -33.74 16.58
CA LEU A 154 15.75 -32.91 17.79
C LEU A 154 16.88 -33.30 18.74
N GLU A 155 17.40 -32.31 19.45
CA GLU A 155 18.27 -32.56 20.59
C GLU A 155 17.50 -33.22 21.74
N ASP A 156 18.23 -33.98 22.59
CA ASP A 156 17.64 -34.66 23.73
C ASP A 156 16.83 -33.71 24.62
N PHE A 157 15.71 -34.24 25.14
CA PHE A 157 14.87 -33.50 26.07
C PHE A 157 15.54 -33.39 27.43
N ASP A 158 15.74 -32.15 27.88
CA ASP A 158 16.35 -31.90 29.22
C ASP A 158 15.27 -32.04 30.31
N GLU A 159 15.15 -33.22 30.89
CA GLU A 159 14.18 -33.51 31.94
C GLU A 159 14.47 -32.76 33.24
N GLN A 160 15.74 -32.48 33.55
CA GLN A 160 16.11 -31.74 34.73
C GLN A 160 15.68 -30.27 34.61
N LEU A 161 15.96 -29.65 33.48
CA LEU A 161 15.53 -28.30 33.16
C LEU A 161 14.00 -28.19 33.16
N PHE A 162 13.31 -29.16 32.52
CA PHE A 162 11.86 -29.22 32.51
C PHE A 162 11.26 -29.23 33.93
N ASN A 163 11.78 -30.07 34.83
CA ASN A 163 11.29 -30.16 36.19
C ASN A 163 11.57 -28.90 37.00
N LYS A 164 12.73 -28.26 36.83
CA LYS A 164 13.09 -26.97 37.45
C LYS A 164 12.18 -25.85 36.99
N SER A 165 12.05 -25.67 35.67
CA SER A 165 11.20 -24.62 35.09
C SER A 165 9.73 -24.80 35.50
N LYS A 166 9.20 -26.01 35.41
CA LYS A 166 7.84 -26.33 35.85
C LYS A 166 7.62 -25.95 37.32
N LYS A 167 8.55 -26.34 38.23
CA LYS A 167 8.46 -26.02 39.65
C LYS A 167 8.51 -24.51 39.90
N ALA A 168 9.44 -23.79 39.27
CA ALA A 168 9.58 -22.35 39.43
C ALA A 168 8.34 -21.59 38.94
N ILE A 169 7.80 -21.97 37.77
CA ILE A 169 6.58 -21.38 37.19
C ILE A 169 5.37 -21.67 38.10
N LEU A 170 5.18 -22.89 38.56
CA LEU A 170 4.08 -23.24 39.47
C LEU A 170 4.16 -22.47 40.80
N ASN A 171 5.34 -22.37 41.38
CA ASN A 171 5.52 -21.60 42.61
C ASN A 171 5.21 -20.11 42.42
N SER A 172 5.49 -19.54 41.25
CA SER A 172 5.22 -18.13 40.98
C SER A 172 3.71 -17.85 40.87
N LEU A 173 2.90 -18.84 40.46
CA LEU A 173 1.45 -18.66 40.38
C LEU A 173 0.81 -18.34 41.72
N SER A 174 1.34 -18.87 42.82
CA SER A 174 0.81 -18.58 44.16
C SER A 174 1.06 -17.12 44.58
N ASN A 175 2.10 -16.49 44.07
CA ASN A 175 2.47 -15.10 44.37
C ASN A 175 1.85 -14.08 43.40
N LEU A 176 1.19 -14.53 42.31
CA LEU A 176 0.58 -13.64 41.32
C LEU A 176 -0.48 -12.70 41.87
N PRO A 177 -1.41 -13.13 42.78
CA PRO A 177 -2.44 -12.24 43.31
C PRO A 177 -1.87 -11.03 44.05
N GLU A 178 -0.79 -11.22 44.79
CA GLU A 178 -0.09 -10.16 45.53
C GLU A 178 0.60 -9.19 44.55
N LEU A 179 1.36 -9.72 43.60
CA LEU A 179 2.08 -8.94 42.60
C LEU A 179 1.12 -8.13 41.69
N LEU A 180 -0.05 -8.66 41.39
CA LEU A 180 -1.04 -8.03 40.53
C LEU A 180 -2.05 -7.17 41.30
N SER A 181 -1.97 -7.08 42.61
CA SER A 181 -2.86 -6.24 43.42
C SER A 181 -2.79 -4.76 43.06
N GLU A 182 -1.64 -4.30 42.59
CA GLU A 182 -1.41 -2.91 42.13
C GLU A 182 -1.76 -2.66 40.65
N TYR A 183 -2.09 -3.69 39.88
CA TYR A 183 -2.29 -3.58 38.45
C TYR A 183 -3.70 -4.05 38.04
N THR A 184 -4.44 -3.20 37.35
CA THR A 184 -5.72 -3.58 36.74
C THR A 184 -5.48 -4.11 35.34
N LEU A 185 -5.64 -5.43 35.15
CA LEU A 185 -5.59 -6.06 33.85
C LEU A 185 -6.91 -5.86 33.09
N ALA A 186 -6.81 -5.45 31.84
CA ALA A 186 -7.94 -5.37 30.93
C ALA A 186 -8.29 -6.76 30.34
N ASP A 187 -9.49 -6.87 29.78
CA ASP A 187 -9.86 -8.04 28.99
C ASP A 187 -8.88 -8.19 27.81
N LYS A 188 -8.36 -9.42 27.66
CA LYS A 188 -7.37 -9.82 26.66
C LYS A 188 -5.90 -9.48 26.99
N ASP A 189 -5.62 -8.85 28.12
CA ASP A 189 -4.24 -8.70 28.58
C ASP A 189 -3.64 -10.07 28.92
N TYR A 190 -2.32 -10.13 28.89
CA TYR A 190 -1.59 -11.35 29.15
C TYR A 190 -0.78 -11.26 30.44
N ILE A 191 -0.70 -12.38 31.16
CA ILE A 191 0.32 -12.64 32.15
C ILE A 191 1.29 -13.61 31.50
N ARG A 192 2.56 -13.21 31.39
CA ARG A 192 3.61 -13.98 30.74
C ARG A 192 4.75 -14.23 31.70
N ILE A 193 4.98 -15.48 31.96
CA ILE A 193 6.01 -15.94 32.88
C ILE A 193 7.10 -16.61 32.08
N PHE A 194 8.34 -16.26 32.33
CA PHE A 194 9.53 -16.79 31.66
C PHE A 194 10.49 -17.34 32.69
N TYR A 195 10.96 -18.57 32.53
CA TYR A 195 12.03 -19.12 33.31
C TYR A 195 13.36 -18.55 32.83
N GLU A 196 14.19 -18.07 33.77
CA GLU A 196 15.48 -17.45 33.48
C GLU A 196 16.47 -18.45 32.89
N MET A 197 16.67 -18.40 31.58
CA MET A 197 17.63 -19.23 30.83
C MET A 197 18.25 -18.45 29.67
N PRO A 198 19.46 -18.82 29.22
CA PRO A 198 20.03 -18.35 27.99
C PRO A 198 19.08 -18.57 26.79
N ILE A 199 19.21 -17.73 25.77
CA ILE A 199 18.29 -17.73 24.64
C ILE A 199 18.35 -19.02 23.81
N GLU A 200 19.49 -19.69 23.81
CA GLU A 200 19.72 -20.94 23.08
C GLU A 200 18.77 -22.05 23.54
N TYR A 201 18.41 -22.08 24.81
CA TYR A 201 17.41 -23.03 25.31
C TYR A 201 16.01 -22.74 24.79
N TYR A 202 15.66 -21.48 24.69
CA TYR A 202 14.39 -21.07 24.06
C TYR A 202 14.35 -21.42 22.56
N ASN A 203 15.48 -21.27 21.85
CA ASN A 203 15.61 -21.69 20.45
C ASN A 203 15.42 -23.19 20.27
N LYS A 204 15.99 -24.03 21.15
CA LYS A 204 15.80 -25.49 21.14
C LYS A 204 14.33 -25.86 21.31
N GLU A 205 13.67 -25.28 22.29
CA GLU A 205 12.24 -25.55 22.53
C GLU A 205 11.33 -24.99 21.45
N TYR A 206 11.68 -23.83 20.85
CA TYR A 206 11.02 -23.32 19.66
C TYR A 206 11.13 -24.26 18.47
N LYS A 207 12.31 -24.83 18.20
CA LYS A 207 12.50 -25.84 17.17
C LYS A 207 11.64 -27.09 17.43
N ARG A 208 11.58 -27.56 18.70
CA ARG A 208 10.75 -28.70 19.14
C ARG A 208 9.25 -28.47 18.89
N TYR A 209 8.77 -27.25 19.13
CA TYR A 209 7.42 -26.85 18.79
C TYR A 209 7.21 -26.80 17.26
N MET A 210 8.11 -26.13 16.53
CA MET A 210 7.96 -25.90 15.09
C MET A 210 7.96 -27.20 14.29
N ILE A 211 8.75 -28.18 14.62
CA ILE A 211 8.78 -29.49 13.97
C ILE A 211 7.40 -30.16 13.95
N ARG A 212 6.59 -29.93 14.96
CA ARG A 212 5.24 -30.49 15.11
C ARG A 212 4.13 -29.67 14.44
N LYS A 213 4.47 -28.47 13.99
CA LYS A 213 3.48 -27.51 13.52
C LYS A 213 3.73 -26.96 12.11
N ILE A 214 4.96 -26.99 11.65
CA ILE A 214 5.35 -26.37 10.40
C ILE A 214 4.81 -27.10 9.18
N PHE A 215 4.63 -28.41 9.30
CA PHE A 215 4.07 -29.24 8.24
C PHE A 215 2.57 -29.41 8.36
N ASN A 216 1.92 -29.43 7.21
CA ASN A 216 0.52 -29.86 7.10
C ASN A 216 0.45 -31.40 7.30
N LYS A 217 -0.62 -32.02 6.86
CA LYS A 217 -0.88 -33.46 7.10
C LYS A 217 0.30 -34.36 6.72
N ASN A 218 0.60 -35.30 7.60
CA ASN A 218 1.67 -36.27 7.53
C ASN A 218 1.62 -37.17 6.28
N VAL A 219 0.43 -37.43 5.75
CA VAL A 219 0.23 -38.25 4.53
C VAL A 219 0.99 -37.72 3.30
N TYR A 220 1.41 -36.47 3.35
CA TYR A 220 2.17 -35.85 2.27
C TYR A 220 3.67 -35.86 2.49
N HIS A 221 4.14 -36.34 3.64
CA HIS A 221 5.56 -36.42 3.92
C HIS A 221 6.22 -37.49 3.04
N ILE A 222 7.42 -37.20 2.61
CA ILE A 222 8.32 -38.16 1.95
C ILE A 222 9.70 -38.07 2.59
N PHE A 223 10.38 -39.21 2.66
CA PHE A 223 11.78 -39.27 3.05
C PHE A 223 12.63 -39.39 1.81
N LYS A 224 13.64 -38.55 1.66
CA LYS A 224 14.56 -38.55 0.54
C LYS A 224 15.89 -37.90 0.94
N ASP A 225 17.01 -38.46 0.49
CA ASP A 225 18.36 -37.91 0.72
C ASP A 225 18.62 -37.60 2.21
N ASN A 226 18.23 -38.53 3.08
CA ASN A 226 18.33 -38.42 4.55
C ASN A 226 17.57 -37.22 5.15
N ASN A 227 16.55 -36.70 4.46
CA ASN A 227 15.76 -35.57 4.90
C ASN A 227 14.25 -35.83 4.71
N VAL A 228 13.44 -35.15 5.49
CA VAL A 228 11.98 -35.22 5.40
C VAL A 228 11.44 -33.99 4.71
N TYR A 229 10.67 -34.20 3.65
CA TYR A 229 10.00 -33.18 2.89
C TYR A 229 8.50 -33.26 3.09
N GLY A 230 7.86 -32.14 3.37
CA GLY A 230 6.43 -32.03 3.58
C GLY A 230 5.84 -30.75 2.98
N ILE A 231 4.51 -30.64 3.05
CA ILE A 231 3.79 -29.43 2.68
C ILE A 231 3.81 -28.49 3.87
N SER A 232 4.07 -27.20 3.65
CA SER A 232 3.98 -26.18 4.67
C SER A 232 2.55 -26.04 5.24
N ASP A 233 2.44 -25.88 6.55
CA ASP A 233 1.23 -25.39 7.23
C ASP A 233 1.23 -23.86 7.40
N ILE A 234 2.27 -23.19 6.99
CA ILE A 234 2.39 -21.74 6.91
C ILE A 234 1.70 -21.27 5.62
N ASP A 235 1.74 -20.00 5.31
CA ASP A 235 1.06 -19.32 4.20
C ASP A 235 1.22 -19.92 2.78
N LEU A 236 1.95 -21.01 2.63
CA LEU A 236 2.05 -21.83 1.41
C LEU A 236 1.05 -22.99 1.37
N THR A 237 0.04 -22.99 2.22
CA THR A 237 -0.84 -24.13 2.45
C THR A 237 -1.76 -24.48 1.30
N THR A 238 -1.84 -25.78 1.01
CA THR A 238 -2.97 -26.37 0.31
C THR A 238 -4.03 -26.81 1.31
N ASN A 239 -5.24 -26.27 1.19
CA ASN A 239 -6.34 -26.64 2.08
C ASN A 239 -6.89 -28.02 1.70
N ASN A 240 -6.55 -29.03 2.50
CA ASN A 240 -7.01 -30.42 2.31
C ASN A 240 -8.52 -30.63 2.34
N ASN A 241 -9.25 -29.71 2.94
CA ASN A 241 -10.70 -29.78 3.03
C ASN A 241 -11.39 -29.27 1.76
N LYS A 242 -10.62 -28.71 0.82
CA LYS A 242 -11.10 -28.21 -0.47
C LYS A 242 -10.41 -28.97 -1.61
N PRO A 243 -11.00 -30.06 -2.12
CA PRO A 243 -10.41 -30.88 -3.17
C PRO A 243 -9.91 -30.11 -4.40
N SER A 244 -10.57 -29.03 -4.75
CA SER A 244 -10.19 -28.15 -5.88
C SER A 244 -8.80 -27.54 -5.75
N LEU A 245 -8.24 -27.46 -4.54
CA LEU A 245 -6.91 -26.92 -4.28
C LEU A 245 -5.80 -28.00 -4.31
N LEU A 246 -6.16 -29.26 -4.50
CA LEU A 246 -5.23 -30.38 -4.50
C LEU A 246 -4.83 -30.87 -5.89
N LEU A 247 -5.08 -30.15 -6.95
CA LEU A 247 -4.71 -30.52 -8.32
C LEU A 247 -5.07 -31.97 -8.67
N TYR A 248 -6.28 -32.42 -8.34
CA TYR A 248 -6.71 -33.83 -8.47
C TYR A 248 -6.60 -34.40 -9.88
N SER A 249 -6.66 -33.55 -10.89
CA SER A 249 -6.52 -33.93 -12.31
C SER A 249 -5.07 -34.11 -12.76
N MET A 250 -4.09 -33.72 -11.94
CA MET A 250 -2.67 -33.83 -12.29
C MET A 250 -2.04 -35.11 -11.72
N LYS A 251 -1.04 -35.65 -12.40
CA LYS A 251 -0.23 -36.78 -11.90
C LYS A 251 0.41 -36.45 -10.55
N THR A 252 0.90 -35.21 -10.39
CA THR A 252 1.48 -34.70 -9.14
C THR A 252 0.43 -33.89 -8.40
N ARG A 253 -0.18 -34.47 -7.40
CA ARG A 253 -1.23 -33.83 -6.57
C ARG A 253 -0.69 -32.82 -5.57
N VAL A 254 0.61 -32.87 -5.31
CA VAL A 254 1.32 -32.00 -4.37
C VAL A 254 2.42 -31.29 -5.14
N PRO A 255 2.24 -30.01 -5.48
CA PRO A 255 3.15 -29.31 -6.37
C PRO A 255 4.50 -29.00 -5.73
N LEU A 256 4.55 -28.82 -4.41
CA LEU A 256 5.74 -28.39 -3.68
C LEU A 256 5.83 -29.11 -2.34
N ARG A 257 6.98 -29.69 -2.05
CA ARG A 257 7.39 -30.15 -0.72
C ARG A 257 8.72 -29.53 -0.39
N LEU A 258 8.87 -29.07 0.82
CA LEU A 258 10.10 -28.47 1.31
C LEU A 258 10.55 -29.20 2.59
N ASP A 259 11.83 -29.15 2.86
CA ASP A 259 12.39 -29.67 4.10
C ASP A 259 12.12 -28.71 5.28
N PHE A 260 12.38 -29.20 6.49
CA PHE A 260 12.11 -28.46 7.72
C PHE A 260 12.89 -27.14 7.80
N ASP A 261 14.18 -27.15 7.49
CA ASP A 261 15.04 -25.98 7.64
C ASP A 261 14.65 -24.88 6.62
N THR A 262 14.34 -25.26 5.39
CA THR A 262 13.81 -24.34 4.38
C THR A 262 12.47 -23.73 4.81
N LEU A 263 11.57 -24.53 5.38
CA LEU A 263 10.29 -24.03 5.89
C LEU A 263 10.46 -23.14 7.11
N LEU A 264 11.44 -23.43 7.97
CA LEU A 264 11.75 -22.58 9.11
C LEU A 264 12.24 -21.19 8.67
N ILE A 265 13.11 -21.14 7.67
CA ILE A 265 13.56 -19.87 7.06
C ILE A 265 12.40 -19.14 6.39
N ALA A 266 11.51 -19.86 5.70
CA ALA A 266 10.28 -19.25 5.15
C ALA A 266 9.44 -18.59 6.25
N GLN A 267 9.25 -19.28 7.38
CA GLN A 267 8.53 -18.71 8.53
C GLN A 267 9.23 -17.45 9.06
N LYS A 268 10.55 -17.46 9.17
CA LYS A 268 11.32 -16.30 9.63
C LYS A 268 11.21 -15.12 8.64
N LEU A 269 11.22 -15.39 7.34
CA LEU A 269 10.98 -14.37 6.31
C LEU A 269 9.57 -13.76 6.44
N PHE A 270 8.52 -14.60 6.61
CA PHE A 270 7.16 -14.10 6.83
C PHE A 270 7.04 -13.30 8.12
N ASP A 271 7.69 -13.73 9.20
CA ASP A 271 7.72 -12.97 10.45
C ASP A 271 8.46 -11.61 10.26
N PHE A 272 9.56 -11.59 9.51
CA PHE A 272 10.27 -10.36 9.15
C PHE A 272 9.36 -9.41 8.38
N LEU A 273 8.72 -9.88 7.31
CA LEU A 273 7.78 -9.09 6.53
C LEU A 273 6.60 -8.60 7.38
N TYR A 274 6.08 -9.45 8.27
CA TYR A 274 4.93 -9.12 9.13
C TYR A 274 5.26 -8.02 10.13
N PHE A 275 6.40 -8.13 10.82
CA PHE A 275 6.78 -7.19 11.87
C PHE A 275 7.50 -5.94 11.36
N TYR A 276 7.95 -5.90 10.12
CA TYR A 276 8.57 -4.70 9.56
C TYR A 276 7.63 -3.51 9.65
N LYS A 277 8.08 -2.40 10.24
CA LYS A 277 7.27 -1.22 10.49
C LYS A 277 7.23 -0.31 9.27
N VAL A 278 6.08 0.33 9.06
CA VAL A 278 5.85 1.29 7.98
C VAL A 278 5.58 2.68 8.54
N PRO A 279 6.00 3.75 7.85
CA PRO A 279 5.72 5.11 8.28
C PRO A 279 4.23 5.41 8.15
N ARG A 280 3.66 6.06 9.17
CA ARG A 280 2.28 6.55 9.20
C ARG A 280 2.24 7.94 9.82
N TYR A 281 1.62 8.87 9.11
CA TYR A 281 1.41 10.20 9.67
C TYR A 281 0.34 10.15 10.78
N ASN A 282 0.74 10.54 11.99
CA ASN A 282 -0.17 10.70 13.11
C ASN A 282 -0.69 12.14 13.14
N LYS A 283 -2.02 12.31 13.04
CA LYS A 283 -2.67 13.64 13.02
C LYS A 283 -2.62 14.34 14.37
N GLU A 284 -2.57 13.59 15.47
CA GLU A 284 -2.56 14.13 16.83
C GLU A 284 -1.16 14.64 17.19
N SER A 285 -0.12 13.85 16.94
CA SER A 285 1.27 14.25 17.19
C SER A 285 1.87 15.11 16.08
N LYS A 286 1.18 15.23 14.91
CA LYS A 286 1.67 15.91 13.69
C LYS A 286 3.05 15.40 13.23
N ALA A 287 3.36 14.14 13.50
CA ALA A 287 4.65 13.51 13.19
C ALA A 287 4.44 12.20 12.43
N VAL A 288 5.51 11.74 11.76
CA VAL A 288 5.55 10.41 11.16
C VAL A 288 5.98 9.42 12.24
N GLU A 289 5.13 8.44 12.50
CA GLU A 289 5.38 7.34 13.42
C GLU A 289 5.54 6.04 12.64
N TYR A 290 6.45 5.17 13.06
CA TYR A 290 6.63 3.84 12.47
C TYR A 290 5.74 2.84 13.19
N VAL A 291 4.75 2.32 12.47
CA VAL A 291 3.73 1.42 13.01
C VAL A 291 3.78 0.05 12.32
N ASN A 292 3.39 -0.98 13.05
CA ASN A 292 3.16 -2.27 12.43
C ASN A 292 1.83 -2.24 11.67
N SER A 293 1.88 -2.51 10.36
CA SER A 293 0.73 -2.61 9.49
C SER A 293 0.78 -3.94 8.74
N ILE A 294 -0.39 -4.58 8.61
CA ILE A 294 -0.52 -5.81 7.83
C ILE A 294 -0.47 -5.48 6.32
N TYR A 295 -1.04 -4.33 5.94
CA TYR A 295 -1.00 -3.85 4.56
C TYR A 295 0.20 -2.94 4.39
N LYS A 296 1.17 -3.38 3.63
CA LYS A 296 2.39 -2.63 3.33
C LYS A 296 2.99 -3.02 1.99
N THR A 297 3.73 -2.09 1.44
CA THR A 297 4.58 -2.30 0.27
C THR A 297 6.02 -2.17 0.69
N LEU A 298 6.85 -3.14 0.31
CA LEU A 298 8.26 -3.20 0.63
C LEU A 298 9.08 -3.35 -0.64
N TYR A 299 10.22 -2.67 -0.70
CA TYR A 299 11.23 -2.74 -1.75
C TYR A 299 12.51 -3.29 -1.11
N ILE A 300 12.77 -4.57 -1.32
CA ILE A 300 13.86 -5.30 -0.65
C ILE A 300 14.95 -5.58 -1.68
N PRO A 301 16.17 -5.08 -1.51
CA PRO A 301 17.29 -5.46 -2.37
C PRO A 301 17.41 -6.98 -2.48
N MET A 302 17.70 -7.50 -3.68
CA MET A 302 17.71 -8.94 -3.92
C MET A 302 18.80 -9.65 -3.12
N ASP A 303 19.92 -8.97 -2.84
CA ASP A 303 21.00 -9.43 -1.98
C ASP A 303 20.72 -9.24 -0.48
N PHE A 304 19.53 -8.71 -0.11
CA PHE A 304 19.16 -8.36 1.25
C PHE A 304 20.18 -7.48 1.98
N ASN A 305 20.93 -6.67 1.28
CA ASN A 305 21.73 -5.61 1.90
C ASN A 305 20.81 -4.46 2.33
N ILE A 306 20.23 -4.61 3.52
CA ILE A 306 19.18 -3.71 4.05
C ILE A 306 19.70 -2.71 5.09
N ASP A 307 21.00 -2.68 5.36
CA ASP A 307 21.60 -1.78 6.33
C ASP A 307 21.32 -0.32 5.95
N ASN A 308 20.68 0.40 6.86
CA ASN A 308 20.29 1.80 6.70
C ASN A 308 19.26 2.11 5.57
N LEU A 309 18.60 1.10 5.00
CA LEU A 309 17.58 1.29 3.99
C LEU A 309 16.17 1.38 4.62
N ASP A 310 15.38 2.34 4.13
CA ASP A 310 13.94 2.36 4.37
C ASP A 310 13.23 1.54 3.28
N LEU A 311 12.93 0.28 3.59
CA LEU A 311 12.28 -0.65 2.65
C LEU A 311 10.88 -0.20 2.21
N ASN A 312 10.32 0.85 2.79
CA ASN A 312 9.03 1.40 2.36
C ASN A 312 9.15 2.36 1.18
N LYS A 313 10.37 2.74 0.82
CA LYS A 313 10.64 3.64 -0.29
C LYS A 313 11.40 2.91 -1.37
N TYR A 314 10.91 3.07 -2.59
CA TYR A 314 11.71 2.67 -3.74
C TYR A 314 12.89 3.63 -3.87
N THR A 315 14.09 3.08 -3.86
CA THR A 315 15.30 3.77 -4.25
C THR A 315 15.84 3.06 -5.48
N ASN A 316 16.10 3.81 -6.55
CA ASN A 316 16.75 3.23 -7.72
C ASN A 316 18.17 2.83 -7.32
N THR A 317 18.41 1.53 -7.23
CA THR A 317 19.70 0.94 -6.86
C THR A 317 20.31 0.23 -8.05
N ASP A 318 21.62 0.02 -8.05
CA ASP A 318 22.32 -0.78 -9.08
C ASP A 318 21.97 -2.26 -8.99
N GLN A 319 21.19 -2.67 -7.99
CA GLN A 319 20.77 -4.03 -7.74
C GLN A 319 19.26 -4.21 -7.98
N PRO A 320 18.83 -5.37 -8.50
CA PRO A 320 17.41 -5.69 -8.55
C PRO A 320 16.78 -5.68 -7.15
N VAL A 321 15.53 -5.26 -7.07
CA VAL A 321 14.77 -5.26 -5.81
C VAL A 321 13.54 -6.16 -5.92
N TYR A 322 13.25 -6.90 -4.85
CA TYR A 322 11.95 -7.53 -4.67
C TYR A 322 10.93 -6.46 -4.30
N TYR A 323 9.91 -6.36 -5.10
CA TYR A 323 8.73 -5.58 -4.79
C TYR A 323 7.68 -6.50 -4.15
N ILE A 324 7.25 -6.21 -2.93
CA ILE A 324 6.35 -7.08 -2.19
C ILE A 324 5.21 -6.24 -1.62
N THR A 325 3.98 -6.63 -1.93
CA THR A 325 2.79 -6.09 -1.27
C THR A 325 2.17 -7.16 -0.38
N THR A 326 1.97 -6.80 0.88
CA THR A 326 1.40 -7.69 1.88
C THR A 326 -0.01 -7.27 2.27
N GLY A 327 -0.79 -8.19 2.79
CA GLY A 327 -2.13 -7.94 3.26
C GLY A 327 -2.66 -9.07 4.13
N ASN A 328 -3.92 -8.94 4.51
CA ASN A 328 -4.59 -9.89 5.37
C ASN A 328 -5.76 -10.54 4.61
N GLY A 329 -5.68 -11.86 4.43
CA GLY A 329 -6.83 -12.68 4.09
C GLY A 329 -7.39 -13.32 5.38
N GLN A 330 -7.35 -14.63 5.46
CA GLN A 330 -7.56 -15.38 6.71
C GLN A 330 -6.27 -15.41 7.57
N SER A 331 -5.11 -15.21 6.95
CA SER A 331 -3.79 -15.08 7.56
C SER A 331 -2.98 -14.00 6.83
N PHE A 332 -1.82 -13.59 7.38
CA PHE A 332 -0.91 -12.69 6.69
C PHE A 332 -0.40 -13.31 5.40
N ASN A 333 -0.54 -12.60 4.30
CA ASN A 333 -0.20 -13.08 2.96
C ASN A 333 0.66 -12.07 2.19
N VAL A 334 1.49 -12.57 1.30
CA VAL A 334 2.00 -11.81 0.17
C VAL A 334 0.91 -11.77 -0.90
N ILE A 335 0.34 -10.59 -1.12
CA ILE A 335 -0.75 -10.38 -2.11
C ILE A 335 -0.18 -10.32 -3.51
N ASN A 336 0.91 -9.56 -3.66
CA ASN A 336 1.58 -9.38 -4.93
C ASN A 336 3.09 -9.24 -4.73
N TYR A 337 3.84 -9.65 -5.74
CA TYR A 337 5.29 -9.53 -5.77
C TYR A 337 5.78 -9.40 -7.20
N ASP A 338 6.89 -8.68 -7.36
CA ASP A 338 7.57 -8.53 -8.64
C ASP A 338 9.07 -8.34 -8.39
N ILE A 339 9.86 -8.37 -9.46
CA ILE A 339 11.27 -7.97 -9.44
C ILE A 339 11.39 -6.71 -10.29
N ILE A 340 11.92 -5.66 -9.68
CA ILE A 340 12.28 -4.44 -10.38
C ILE A 340 13.78 -4.50 -10.65
N TYR A 341 14.14 -4.60 -11.94
CA TYR A 341 15.53 -4.55 -12.36
C TYR A 341 16.03 -3.10 -12.38
N PRO A 342 17.35 -2.87 -12.20
CA PRO A 342 17.92 -1.55 -12.39
C PRO A 342 17.60 -0.99 -13.77
N PHE A 343 17.19 0.26 -13.83
CA PHE A 343 16.96 0.98 -15.07
C PHE A 343 17.38 2.44 -14.90
N ASP A 344 17.71 3.11 -15.98
CA ASP A 344 17.96 4.55 -15.93
C ASP A 344 16.63 5.27 -15.76
N SER A 345 16.42 5.80 -14.57
CA SER A 345 15.20 6.55 -14.23
C SER A 345 15.30 8.03 -14.62
N ASN A 346 16.48 8.50 -15.05
CA ASN A 346 16.65 9.89 -15.50
C ASN A 346 15.86 10.14 -16.77
N ILE A 347 15.21 11.28 -16.84
CA ILE A 347 14.41 11.69 -17.97
C ILE A 347 14.77 13.12 -18.37
N ASP A 348 14.80 13.38 -19.65
CA ASP A 348 14.84 14.74 -20.20
C ASP A 348 13.42 15.23 -20.38
N PHE A 349 12.80 15.62 -19.26
CA PHE A 349 11.42 16.07 -19.21
C PHE A 349 11.37 17.57 -18.99
N SER A 350 10.70 18.28 -19.88
CA SER A 350 10.44 19.71 -19.77
C SER A 350 8.96 19.97 -19.50
N PHE A 351 8.66 20.61 -18.39
CA PHE A 351 7.31 21.12 -18.14
C PHE A 351 7.12 22.42 -18.92
N ASN A 352 6.22 22.41 -19.89
CA ASN A 352 5.91 23.53 -20.74
C ASN A 352 4.64 24.25 -20.29
N ASP A 353 4.71 25.59 -20.22
CA ASP A 353 3.55 26.42 -19.91
C ASP A 353 2.84 26.80 -21.22
N TYR A 354 1.86 25.98 -21.64
CA TYR A 354 1.10 26.16 -22.88
C TYR A 354 -0.03 27.18 -22.73
N LEU A 355 -0.52 27.39 -21.50
CA LEU A 355 -1.67 28.24 -21.23
C LEU A 355 -1.30 29.41 -20.33
N SER A 356 -1.83 30.59 -20.64
CA SER A 356 -1.73 31.79 -19.80
C SER A 356 -3.12 32.17 -19.30
N LEU A 357 -3.31 32.33 -18.00
CA LEU A 357 -4.55 32.81 -17.39
C LEU A 357 -4.54 34.34 -17.29
N ASP A 358 -5.73 34.94 -17.07
CA ASP A 358 -5.86 36.36 -16.77
C ASP A 358 -5.19 36.68 -15.41
N GLU A 359 -4.60 37.88 -15.27
CA GLU A 359 -3.79 38.27 -14.10
C GLU A 359 -4.58 38.22 -12.78
N ASP A 360 -5.84 38.61 -12.82
CA ASP A 360 -6.76 38.60 -11.67
C ASP A 360 -7.04 37.17 -11.14
N VAL A 361 -6.80 36.12 -11.90
CA VAL A 361 -6.89 34.73 -11.43
C VAL A 361 -5.74 34.38 -10.51
N TYR A 362 -4.53 34.88 -10.81
CA TYR A 362 -3.34 34.64 -9.98
C TYR A 362 -3.39 35.38 -8.65
N GLU A 363 -3.96 36.61 -8.62
CA GLU A 363 -4.04 37.42 -7.40
C GLU A 363 -4.95 36.80 -6.33
N ASN A 364 -5.90 35.97 -6.73
CA ASN A 364 -6.89 35.37 -5.83
C ASN A 364 -6.54 33.95 -5.34
N ASP A 365 -5.36 33.39 -5.69
CA ASP A 365 -5.05 31.99 -5.42
C ASP A 365 -3.56 31.77 -5.06
N GLU A 366 -3.06 32.54 -4.06
CA GLU A 366 -1.65 32.52 -3.62
C GLU A 366 -1.17 31.13 -3.19
N ASP A 367 -2.04 30.29 -2.61
CA ASP A 367 -1.70 28.94 -2.11
C ASP A 367 -1.30 27.99 -3.25
N ASN A 368 -1.83 28.18 -4.46
CA ASN A 368 -1.53 27.31 -5.62
C ASN A 368 -0.38 27.81 -6.49
N ILE A 369 0.05 29.07 -6.36
CA ILE A 369 1.21 29.61 -7.10
C ILE A 369 2.52 28.99 -6.62
N SER A 370 2.65 28.72 -5.30
CA SER A 370 3.85 28.09 -4.73
C SER A 370 4.06 26.63 -5.21
N ASP A 371 3.03 25.98 -5.72
CA ASP A 371 3.07 24.59 -6.21
C ASP A 371 3.72 24.48 -7.60
N THR A 372 3.74 25.53 -8.41
CA THR A 372 4.32 25.51 -9.77
C THR A 372 5.83 25.31 -9.77
N SER A 373 6.53 25.78 -8.72
CA SER A 373 7.99 25.60 -8.60
C SER A 373 8.41 24.12 -8.46
N ASN A 374 7.52 23.26 -7.96
CA ASN A 374 7.77 21.84 -7.81
C ASN A 374 7.64 21.06 -9.14
N ILE A 375 6.85 21.57 -10.08
CA ILE A 375 6.63 20.93 -11.38
C ILE A 375 7.81 21.16 -12.33
N SER A 376 8.53 22.26 -12.16
CA SER A 376 9.65 22.64 -13.04
C SER A 376 10.95 21.88 -12.80
N ASN A 377 11.02 21.01 -11.79
CA ASN A 377 12.27 20.31 -11.43
C ASN A 377 12.08 18.76 -11.43
N ILE A 378 11.50 18.24 -12.50
CA ILE A 378 11.34 16.80 -12.72
C ILE A 378 12.57 16.27 -13.45
N LYS A 379 13.34 15.40 -12.78
CA LYS A 379 14.56 14.81 -13.33
C LYS A 379 14.48 13.30 -13.51
N THR A 380 13.55 12.67 -12.81
CA THR A 380 13.39 11.22 -12.83
C THR A 380 11.95 10.82 -13.07
N LEU A 381 11.73 9.60 -13.56
CA LEU A 381 10.40 9.01 -13.68
C LEU A 381 9.65 8.98 -12.34
N LEU A 382 10.36 8.82 -11.22
CA LEU A 382 9.77 8.84 -9.89
C LEU A 382 9.31 10.24 -9.46
N ASP A 383 10.02 11.30 -9.90
CA ASP A 383 9.56 12.66 -9.69
C ASP A 383 8.30 12.93 -10.50
N LEU A 384 8.29 12.46 -11.75
CA LEU A 384 7.11 12.57 -12.63
C LEU A 384 5.91 11.80 -12.04
N GLU A 385 6.13 10.56 -11.57
CA GLU A 385 5.09 9.78 -10.88
C GLU A 385 4.46 10.54 -9.72
N ARG A 386 5.30 11.15 -8.85
CA ARG A 386 4.83 11.91 -7.68
C ARG A 386 3.98 13.11 -8.08
N ILE A 387 4.38 13.80 -9.13
CA ILE A 387 3.63 14.95 -9.65
C ILE A 387 2.31 14.49 -10.29
N VAL A 388 2.34 13.46 -11.11
CA VAL A 388 1.13 12.86 -11.73
C VAL A 388 0.16 12.36 -10.66
N ASP A 389 0.65 11.62 -9.65
CA ASP A 389 -0.19 11.12 -8.56
C ASP A 389 -0.83 12.27 -7.76
N LYS A 390 -0.08 13.34 -7.49
CA LYS A 390 -0.59 14.54 -6.80
C LYS A 390 -1.68 15.25 -7.59
N TYR A 391 -1.40 15.59 -8.86
CA TYR A 391 -2.27 16.48 -9.63
C TYR A 391 -3.51 15.78 -10.18
N PHE A 392 -3.36 14.55 -10.68
CA PHE A 392 -4.45 13.82 -11.32
C PHE A 392 -5.17 12.89 -10.34
N PHE A 393 -4.44 12.17 -9.51
CA PHE A 393 -5.02 11.09 -8.72
C PHE A 393 -5.20 11.40 -7.23
N ASN A 394 -4.83 12.60 -6.76
CA ASN A 394 -4.88 12.98 -5.36
C ASN A 394 -4.27 11.91 -4.43
N PHE A 395 -3.09 11.40 -4.78
CA PHE A 395 -2.36 10.34 -4.08
C PHE A 395 -3.11 9.00 -4.02
N ASN A 396 -3.91 8.68 -5.05
CA ASN A 396 -4.58 7.39 -5.19
C ASN A 396 -3.93 6.46 -6.22
N LEU A 397 -2.99 6.91 -7.05
CA LEU A 397 -2.34 6.09 -8.08
C LEU A 397 -1.45 5.03 -7.45
N VAL A 398 -0.42 5.44 -6.72
CA VAL A 398 0.58 4.54 -6.13
C VAL A 398 -0.06 3.54 -5.16
N SER A 399 -1.04 3.98 -4.36
CA SER A 399 -1.77 3.12 -3.43
C SER A 399 -2.60 2.03 -4.12
N ASN A 400 -2.90 2.19 -5.41
CA ASN A 400 -3.74 1.28 -6.18
C ASN A 400 -2.97 0.35 -7.12
N TYR A 401 -1.67 0.52 -7.34
CA TYR A 401 -0.91 -0.31 -8.27
C TYR A 401 -1.16 -1.82 -8.08
N HIS A 402 -1.25 -2.27 -6.83
CA HIS A 402 -1.33 -3.70 -6.50
C HIS A 402 -2.55 -4.09 -5.67
N SER A 403 -3.51 -3.19 -5.53
CA SER A 403 -4.74 -3.49 -4.79
C SER A 403 -5.72 -4.34 -5.63
N ASP A 404 -6.36 -5.33 -5.01
CA ASP A 404 -7.41 -6.12 -5.65
C ASP A 404 -8.74 -5.36 -5.77
N LYS A 405 -8.89 -4.31 -4.99
CA LYS A 405 -10.05 -3.41 -4.99
C LYS A 405 -9.55 -1.99 -5.05
N PHE A 406 -10.24 -1.15 -5.79
CA PHE A 406 -9.90 0.27 -5.83
C PHE A 406 -10.00 0.89 -4.43
N ILE A 407 -8.88 1.49 -3.99
CA ILE A 407 -8.77 2.16 -2.70
C ILE A 407 -8.95 3.66 -2.96
N ASN A 408 -10.09 4.20 -2.53
CA ASN A 408 -10.30 5.64 -2.53
C ASN A 408 -9.69 6.28 -1.29
N ASN A 409 -9.00 7.40 -1.48
CA ASN A 409 -8.67 8.26 -0.37
C ASN A 409 -9.98 8.82 0.23
N LYS A 410 -10.10 8.84 1.56
CA LYS A 410 -11.33 9.29 2.26
C LYS A 410 -11.81 10.68 1.85
N LYS A 411 -10.91 11.51 1.31
CA LYS A 411 -11.20 12.90 0.92
C LYS A 411 -11.74 13.01 -0.52
N TYR A 412 -11.40 12.05 -1.41
CA TYR A 412 -11.74 12.13 -2.82
C TYR A 412 -12.20 10.76 -3.33
N THR A 413 -13.48 10.65 -3.64
CA THR A 413 -14.07 9.44 -4.22
C THR A 413 -14.14 9.62 -5.74
N LEU A 414 -13.40 8.80 -6.47
CA LEU A 414 -13.49 8.80 -7.93
C LEU A 414 -14.79 8.12 -8.39
N PRO A 415 -15.44 8.62 -9.44
CA PRO A 415 -16.55 7.94 -10.08
C PRO A 415 -16.18 6.53 -10.54
N ASN A 416 -17.14 5.62 -10.56
CA ASN A 416 -16.91 4.20 -10.85
C ASN A 416 -16.24 3.98 -12.21
N ASN A 417 -16.65 4.72 -13.25
CA ASN A 417 -16.06 4.62 -14.59
C ASN A 417 -14.56 4.96 -14.58
N ILE A 418 -14.16 6.05 -13.90
CA ILE A 418 -12.76 6.46 -13.78
C ILE A 418 -11.98 5.47 -12.92
N SER A 419 -12.57 5.01 -11.81
CA SER A 419 -11.98 3.97 -10.97
C SER A 419 -11.73 2.68 -11.76
N CYS A 420 -12.65 2.26 -12.63
CA CYS A 420 -12.47 1.10 -13.50
C CYS A 420 -11.37 1.33 -14.53
N MET A 421 -11.32 2.51 -15.17
CA MET A 421 -10.27 2.85 -16.14
C MET A 421 -8.89 2.82 -15.48
N LEU A 422 -8.74 3.47 -14.33
CA LEU A 422 -7.49 3.43 -13.56
C LEU A 422 -7.12 2.00 -13.17
N PHE A 423 -8.10 1.23 -12.70
CA PHE A 423 -7.86 -0.14 -12.26
C PHE A 423 -7.42 -1.07 -13.40
N SER A 424 -7.94 -0.88 -14.61
CA SER A 424 -7.54 -1.65 -15.79
C SER A 424 -6.16 -1.28 -16.33
N SER A 425 -5.74 -0.02 -16.17
CA SER A 425 -4.46 0.50 -16.70
C SER A 425 -3.36 0.69 -15.64
N LYS A 426 -3.63 0.44 -14.37
CA LYS A 426 -2.68 0.67 -13.27
C LYS A 426 -1.33 -0.04 -13.43
N HIS A 427 -1.31 -1.21 -14.06
CA HIS A 427 -0.08 -1.96 -14.31
C HIS A 427 0.81 -1.27 -15.35
N LEU A 428 0.23 -0.59 -16.36
CA LEU A 428 0.98 0.18 -17.35
C LEU A 428 1.65 1.40 -16.69
N PHE A 429 0.92 2.10 -15.81
CA PHE A 429 1.52 3.18 -15.01
C PHE A 429 2.65 2.68 -14.11
N HIS A 430 2.43 1.53 -13.42
CA HIS A 430 3.46 0.93 -12.59
C HIS A 430 4.71 0.57 -13.40
N ASP A 431 4.54 -0.10 -14.54
CA ASP A 431 5.65 -0.56 -15.36
C ASP A 431 6.41 0.64 -15.96
N TRP A 432 5.70 1.69 -16.36
CA TRP A 432 6.33 2.90 -16.85
C TRP A 432 7.16 3.59 -15.76
N PHE A 433 6.53 3.93 -14.62
CA PHE A 433 7.21 4.71 -13.59
C PHE A 433 8.25 3.92 -12.80
N ARG A 434 8.05 2.62 -12.61
CA ARG A 434 8.85 1.78 -11.72
C ARG A 434 9.82 0.84 -12.42
N LYS A 435 9.65 0.63 -13.73
CA LYS A 435 10.52 -0.23 -14.53
C LYS A 435 11.04 0.46 -15.79
N GLY A 436 10.61 1.68 -16.09
CA GLY A 436 10.99 2.40 -17.30
C GLY A 436 10.39 1.81 -18.60
N ILE A 437 9.34 1.00 -18.49
CA ILE A 437 8.65 0.37 -19.63
C ILE A 437 7.46 1.23 -20.04
N ASP A 438 7.55 1.91 -21.15
CA ASP A 438 6.54 2.84 -21.68
C ASP A 438 5.71 2.28 -22.84
N LEU A 439 5.77 0.98 -23.09
CA LEU A 439 4.99 0.33 -24.13
C LEU A 439 3.49 0.50 -23.87
N ASP A 440 2.77 0.92 -24.93
CA ASP A 440 1.32 1.09 -24.93
C ASP A 440 0.75 2.03 -23.85
N ILE A 441 1.56 2.96 -23.30
CA ILE A 441 1.13 3.88 -22.23
C ILE A 441 0.36 5.10 -22.74
N ILE A 442 0.58 5.54 -23.98
CA ILE A 442 0.05 6.81 -24.52
C ILE A 442 -1.48 6.83 -24.48
N ASP A 443 -2.13 5.84 -25.03
CA ASP A 443 -3.61 5.79 -25.07
C ASP A 443 -4.22 5.68 -23.67
N PRO A 444 -3.78 4.77 -22.78
CA PRO A 444 -4.26 4.71 -21.41
C PRO A 444 -4.06 5.99 -20.63
N ILE A 445 -2.87 6.62 -20.70
CA ILE A 445 -2.59 7.85 -19.95
C ILE A 445 -3.47 9.01 -20.46
N THR A 446 -3.60 9.15 -21.78
CA THR A 446 -4.45 10.17 -22.40
C THR A 446 -5.91 10.01 -21.94
N ASN A 447 -6.47 8.82 -22.09
CA ASN A 447 -7.85 8.56 -21.71
C ASN A 447 -8.12 8.81 -20.22
N VAL A 448 -7.24 8.36 -19.33
CA VAL A 448 -7.41 8.55 -17.89
C VAL A 448 -7.26 10.02 -17.52
N MET A 449 -6.27 10.73 -18.06
CA MET A 449 -6.04 12.14 -17.76
C MET A 449 -7.19 13.03 -18.27
N ASP A 450 -7.72 12.79 -19.46
CA ASP A 450 -8.86 13.54 -20.02
C ASP A 450 -10.11 13.40 -19.15
N ASN A 451 -10.41 12.18 -18.73
CA ASN A 451 -11.54 11.95 -17.83
C ASN A 451 -11.35 12.59 -16.46
N LEU A 452 -10.13 12.58 -15.95
CA LEU A 452 -9.80 13.24 -14.67
C LEU A 452 -9.86 14.76 -14.79
N ILE A 453 -9.35 15.35 -15.87
CA ILE A 453 -9.46 16.80 -16.11
C ILE A 453 -10.94 17.19 -16.19
N SER A 454 -11.75 16.44 -16.93
CA SER A 454 -13.19 16.68 -17.03
C SER A 454 -13.89 16.55 -15.67
N LEU A 455 -13.46 15.62 -14.82
CA LEU A 455 -13.98 15.47 -13.46
C LEU A 455 -13.63 16.67 -12.59
N TRP A 456 -12.34 17.02 -12.53
CA TRP A 456 -11.86 18.10 -11.66
C TRP A 456 -12.29 19.48 -12.14
N ALA A 457 -12.48 19.67 -13.46
CA ALA A 457 -13.05 20.91 -14.01
C ALA A 457 -14.49 21.18 -13.56
N ASN A 458 -15.20 20.17 -13.06
CA ASN A 458 -16.54 20.29 -12.49
C ASN A 458 -16.57 20.40 -10.97
N ASP A 459 -15.45 20.21 -10.30
CA ASP A 459 -15.34 20.31 -8.84
C ASP A 459 -15.13 21.79 -8.46
N PRO A 460 -16.09 22.38 -7.72
CA PRO A 460 -16.01 23.80 -7.34
C PRO A 460 -14.86 24.12 -6.38
N ASP A 461 -14.30 23.10 -5.73
CA ASP A 461 -13.19 23.27 -4.78
C ASP A 461 -11.82 23.20 -5.49
N ILE A 462 -11.80 22.96 -6.80
CA ILE A 462 -10.56 22.93 -7.60
C ILE A 462 -10.35 24.28 -8.29
N SER A 463 -9.14 24.84 -8.12
CA SER A 463 -8.79 26.13 -8.71
C SER A 463 -8.54 26.06 -10.21
N LEU A 464 -8.73 27.18 -10.91
CA LEU A 464 -8.39 27.30 -12.34
C LEU A 464 -6.88 27.09 -12.59
N ILE A 465 -6.04 27.52 -11.65
CA ILE A 465 -4.57 27.31 -11.73
C ILE A 465 -4.25 25.81 -11.70
N LYS A 466 -4.94 25.05 -10.84
CA LYS A 466 -4.74 23.59 -10.79
C LYS A 466 -5.14 22.92 -12.11
N ILE A 467 -6.28 23.29 -12.70
CA ILE A 467 -6.71 22.76 -14.01
C ILE A 467 -5.72 23.13 -15.11
N LYS A 468 -5.26 24.40 -15.16
CA LYS A 468 -4.21 24.84 -16.08
C LYS A 468 -2.96 23.96 -15.96
N ASN A 469 -2.49 23.75 -14.71
CA ASN A 469 -1.29 22.94 -14.47
C ASN A 469 -1.47 21.48 -14.88
N MET A 470 -2.68 20.91 -14.67
CA MET A 470 -3.01 19.56 -15.13
C MET A 470 -2.98 19.46 -16.66
N LEU A 471 -3.52 20.44 -17.37
CA LEU A 471 -3.49 20.50 -18.83
C LEU A 471 -2.05 20.64 -19.37
N ASN A 472 -1.30 21.57 -18.81
CA ASN A 472 0.11 21.78 -19.18
C ASN A 472 0.95 20.52 -18.91
N LEU A 473 0.73 19.86 -17.79
CA LEU A 473 1.43 18.62 -17.43
C LEU A 473 1.05 17.47 -18.39
N ARG A 474 -0.24 17.34 -18.75
CA ARG A 474 -0.71 16.34 -19.70
C ARG A 474 -0.03 16.52 -21.07
N TRP A 475 -0.03 17.71 -21.63
CA TRP A 475 0.62 17.98 -22.91
C TRP A 475 2.13 17.78 -22.84
N SER A 476 2.80 18.24 -21.77
CA SER A 476 4.23 17.99 -21.59
C SER A 476 4.58 16.49 -21.51
N ILE A 477 3.72 15.69 -20.88
CA ILE A 477 3.89 14.23 -20.84
C ILE A 477 3.70 13.61 -22.23
N LEU A 478 2.70 14.05 -22.97
CA LEU A 478 2.45 13.54 -24.32
C LEU A 478 3.58 13.91 -25.27
N ASP A 479 4.08 15.15 -25.24
CA ASP A 479 5.24 15.55 -26.02
C ASP A 479 6.46 14.70 -25.71
N TYR A 480 6.76 14.50 -24.40
CA TYR A 480 7.85 13.63 -23.98
C TYR A 480 7.71 12.19 -24.49
N LEU A 481 6.50 11.60 -24.43
CA LEU A 481 6.25 10.24 -24.89
C LEU A 481 6.33 10.14 -26.43
N TYR A 482 5.78 11.12 -27.18
CA TYR A 482 5.86 11.13 -28.64
C TYR A 482 7.28 11.27 -29.13
N GLU A 483 8.10 12.15 -28.51
CA GLU A 483 9.52 12.27 -28.84
C GLU A 483 10.29 10.96 -28.62
N ARG A 484 9.99 10.22 -27.57
CA ARG A 484 10.60 8.90 -27.29
C ARG A 484 10.23 7.85 -28.32
N GLU A 485 9.02 7.89 -28.87
CA GLU A 485 8.59 7.01 -29.97
C GLU A 485 9.07 7.47 -31.35
N GLY A 486 9.80 8.60 -31.41
CA GLY A 486 10.32 9.16 -32.65
C GLY A 486 9.28 9.95 -33.47
N TYR A 487 8.18 10.30 -32.84
CA TYR A 487 7.19 11.20 -33.45
C TYR A 487 7.56 12.67 -33.19
N ALA A 488 7.06 13.55 -34.06
CA ALA A 488 7.18 14.99 -33.81
C ALA A 488 6.34 15.39 -32.58
N PRO A 489 6.82 16.36 -31.75
CA PRO A 489 6.02 16.93 -30.68
C PRO A 489 4.67 17.43 -31.21
N MET A 490 3.68 17.50 -30.31
CA MET A 490 2.32 17.93 -30.70
C MET A 490 2.24 19.39 -31.18
N GLU A 491 3.31 20.19 -31.01
CA GLU A 491 3.38 21.64 -31.36
C GLU A 491 2.17 22.44 -30.82
N VAL A 492 1.60 21.97 -29.70
CA VAL A 492 0.35 22.52 -29.12
C VAL A 492 0.50 23.99 -28.79
N LYS A 493 1.68 24.38 -28.26
CA LYS A 493 1.94 25.76 -27.87
C LYS A 493 1.92 26.71 -29.06
N GLU A 494 2.66 26.37 -30.11
CA GLU A 494 2.73 27.18 -31.34
C GLU A 494 1.36 27.29 -32.00
N HIS A 495 0.61 26.17 -32.02
CA HIS A 495 -0.75 26.18 -32.51
C HIS A 495 -1.69 27.08 -31.70
N PHE A 496 -1.63 27.01 -30.36
CA PHE A 496 -2.46 27.85 -29.51
C PHE A 496 -2.12 29.33 -29.64
N GLU A 497 -0.84 29.69 -29.64
CA GLU A 497 -0.41 31.07 -29.81
C GLU A 497 -0.81 31.64 -31.18
N ALA A 498 -0.62 30.86 -32.24
CA ALA A 498 -1.02 31.26 -33.59
C ALA A 498 -2.55 31.43 -33.72
N ILE A 499 -3.33 30.47 -33.22
CA ILE A 499 -4.80 30.53 -33.24
C ILE A 499 -5.28 31.71 -32.40
N HIS A 500 -4.74 31.88 -31.19
CA HIS A 500 -5.10 32.97 -30.29
C HIS A 500 -4.85 34.33 -30.93
N TYR A 501 -3.65 34.52 -31.52
CA TYR A 501 -3.31 35.75 -32.21
C TYR A 501 -4.23 36.02 -33.39
N ASN A 502 -4.46 35.01 -34.25
CA ASN A 502 -5.32 35.15 -35.44
C ASN A 502 -6.77 35.48 -35.08
N LEU A 503 -7.33 34.79 -34.09
CA LEU A 503 -8.70 35.07 -33.63
C LEU A 503 -8.80 36.46 -32.98
N LYS A 504 -7.80 36.86 -32.19
CA LYS A 504 -7.75 38.18 -31.59
C LYS A 504 -7.77 39.29 -32.65
N GLU A 505 -6.95 39.21 -33.71
CA GLU A 505 -6.96 40.18 -34.78
C GLU A 505 -8.33 40.23 -35.47
N LYS A 506 -8.94 39.08 -35.79
CA LYS A 506 -10.26 39.00 -36.41
C LYS A 506 -11.36 39.66 -35.56
N ILE A 507 -11.42 39.37 -34.25
CA ILE A 507 -12.51 39.90 -33.42
C ILE A 507 -12.32 41.38 -33.05
N HIS A 508 -11.07 41.89 -33.08
CA HIS A 508 -10.77 43.28 -32.80
C HIS A 508 -10.94 44.19 -34.04
N ASP A 509 -11.09 43.61 -35.20
CA ASP A 509 -11.38 44.36 -36.42
C ASP A 509 -12.83 44.88 -36.40
N LYS A 510 -12.95 46.19 -36.54
CA LYS A 510 -14.25 46.93 -36.52
C LYS A 510 -14.88 47.06 -37.92
N SER A 511 -14.24 46.52 -38.95
CA SER A 511 -14.84 46.55 -40.30
C SER A 511 -16.17 45.79 -40.32
N LEU A 512 -17.05 46.17 -41.22
CA LEU A 512 -18.33 45.49 -41.48
C LEU A 512 -18.16 44.22 -42.30
N GLU A 513 -16.94 43.85 -42.68
CA GLU A 513 -16.67 42.62 -43.42
C GLU A 513 -16.94 41.39 -42.57
N GLU A 514 -17.52 40.35 -43.19
CA GLU A 514 -17.77 39.06 -42.54
C GLU A 514 -16.44 38.40 -42.21
N LYS A 515 -16.34 37.86 -40.97
CA LYS A 515 -15.17 37.17 -40.45
C LYS A 515 -15.43 35.68 -40.36
N TYR A 516 -14.48 34.89 -40.72
CA TYR A 516 -14.63 33.43 -40.83
C TYR A 516 -13.60 32.67 -40.01
N ILE A 517 -13.98 31.48 -39.53
CA ILE A 517 -13.10 30.46 -38.98
C ILE A 517 -12.32 29.81 -40.14
N ASN A 518 -11.01 29.65 -40.01
CA ASN A 518 -10.16 29.10 -41.06
C ASN A 518 -10.18 27.57 -41.14
N ASN A 519 -10.25 26.90 -39.95
CA ASN A 519 -10.20 25.45 -39.85
C ASN A 519 -10.86 24.93 -38.57
N THR A 520 -10.98 23.63 -38.44
CA THR A 520 -11.61 22.94 -37.30
C THR A 520 -10.89 23.19 -35.99
N LYS A 521 -9.55 23.25 -35.97
CA LYS A 521 -8.77 23.56 -34.77
C LYS A 521 -9.11 24.96 -34.23
N GLU A 522 -9.14 25.96 -35.10
CA GLU A 522 -9.52 27.33 -34.76
C GLU A 522 -10.97 27.40 -34.27
N PHE A 523 -11.88 26.60 -34.86
CA PHE A 523 -13.29 26.53 -34.45
C PHE A 523 -13.44 26.05 -32.99
N TYR A 524 -12.85 24.92 -32.64
CA TYR A 524 -12.96 24.41 -31.27
C TYR A 524 -12.30 25.32 -30.24
N TYR A 525 -11.16 25.92 -30.60
CA TYR A 525 -10.53 26.94 -29.75
C TYR A 525 -11.43 28.17 -29.55
N ALA A 526 -12.03 28.68 -30.61
CA ALA A 526 -12.99 29.79 -30.57
C ALA A 526 -14.23 29.46 -29.74
N CYS A 527 -14.75 28.23 -29.83
CA CYS A 527 -15.80 27.74 -28.93
C CYS A 527 -15.38 27.81 -27.47
N GLY A 528 -14.16 27.36 -27.12
CA GLY A 528 -13.61 27.45 -25.77
C GLY A 528 -13.56 28.90 -25.24
N GLN A 529 -13.04 29.82 -26.04
CA GLN A 529 -12.99 31.25 -25.72
C GLN A 529 -14.39 31.86 -25.51
N LEU A 530 -15.34 31.47 -26.34
CA LEU A 530 -16.74 31.92 -26.25
C LEU A 530 -17.40 31.40 -24.98
N ILE A 531 -17.23 30.10 -24.67
CA ILE A 531 -17.74 29.48 -23.44
C ILE A 531 -17.16 30.18 -22.22
N TYR A 532 -15.86 30.39 -22.18
CA TYR A 532 -15.19 31.09 -21.07
C TYR A 532 -15.81 32.48 -20.85
N TYR A 533 -15.95 33.29 -21.89
CA TYR A 533 -16.55 34.60 -21.81
C TYR A 533 -17.99 34.55 -21.28
N LEU A 534 -18.83 33.65 -21.82
CA LEU A 534 -20.22 33.50 -21.38
C LEU A 534 -20.32 33.07 -19.91
N LEU A 535 -19.46 32.19 -19.46
CA LEU A 535 -19.41 31.77 -18.05
C LEU A 535 -19.02 32.93 -17.13
N THR A 536 -18.15 33.85 -17.57
CA THR A 536 -17.79 35.03 -16.79
C THR A 536 -18.94 36.05 -16.65
N GLN A 537 -19.92 36.04 -17.58
CA GLN A 537 -21.08 36.91 -17.53
C GLN A 537 -22.17 36.42 -16.53
N ASN A 538 -22.08 35.20 -16.06
CA ASN A 538 -23.05 34.62 -15.14
C ASN A 538 -22.78 35.08 -13.70
N LYS A 539 -23.41 36.21 -13.27
CA LYS A 539 -23.25 36.77 -11.93
C LYS A 539 -23.84 35.91 -10.80
N LYS A 540 -24.72 34.95 -11.11
CA LYS A 540 -25.39 34.08 -10.11
C LYS A 540 -24.55 32.91 -9.67
N THR A 541 -23.60 32.50 -10.48
CA THR A 541 -22.72 31.39 -10.16
C THR A 541 -21.31 31.92 -9.92
N LEU A 542 -20.95 32.16 -8.65
CA LEU A 542 -19.56 32.34 -8.20
C LEU A 542 -18.67 31.11 -8.53
N LYS A 543 -19.27 30.03 -9.07
CA LYS A 543 -18.63 28.76 -9.39
C LYS A 543 -18.62 28.53 -10.90
N LYS A 544 -17.73 29.22 -11.60
CA LYS A 544 -17.52 29.12 -13.06
C LYS A 544 -17.25 27.70 -13.56
N GLN A 545 -16.81 26.80 -12.67
CA GLN A 545 -16.33 25.44 -13.01
C GLN A 545 -17.45 24.40 -13.15
N GLN A 546 -18.62 24.57 -12.48
CA GLN A 546 -19.71 23.59 -12.55
C GLN A 546 -20.40 23.44 -13.90
N SER A 547 -20.07 24.29 -14.86
CA SER A 547 -20.78 24.37 -16.15
C SER A 547 -19.97 23.85 -17.34
N THR A 548 -18.72 23.40 -17.18
CA THR A 548 -17.87 23.07 -18.32
C THR A 548 -18.08 21.67 -18.88
N SER A 549 -18.45 20.68 -18.05
CA SER A 549 -18.58 19.28 -18.48
C SER A 549 -19.56 19.05 -19.61
N LYS A 550 -20.67 19.80 -19.62
CA LYS A 550 -21.68 19.67 -20.68
C LYS A 550 -21.11 19.95 -22.07
N PHE A 551 -20.13 20.86 -22.17
CA PHE A 551 -19.47 21.18 -23.43
C PHE A 551 -18.44 20.13 -23.81
N LEU A 552 -17.68 19.60 -22.85
CA LEU A 552 -16.69 18.57 -23.06
C LEU A 552 -17.31 17.20 -23.43
N GLN A 553 -18.57 16.99 -23.08
CA GLN A 553 -19.33 15.77 -23.40
C GLN A 553 -20.08 15.86 -24.73
N CYS A 554 -20.06 17.00 -25.42
CA CYS A 554 -20.67 17.14 -26.72
C CYS A 554 -19.98 16.23 -27.75
N ARG A 555 -20.79 15.47 -28.51
CA ARG A 555 -20.26 14.50 -29.48
C ARG A 555 -19.73 15.16 -30.74
N ASN A 556 -20.38 16.22 -31.17
CA ASN A 556 -20.07 16.93 -32.42
C ASN A 556 -20.29 18.46 -32.31
N SER A 557 -19.81 19.20 -33.28
CA SER A 557 -19.92 20.65 -33.38
C SER A 557 -21.36 21.17 -33.23
N SER A 558 -22.34 20.46 -33.80
CA SER A 558 -23.75 20.88 -33.74
C SER A 558 -24.31 20.83 -32.34
N THR A 559 -24.03 19.76 -31.57
CA THR A 559 -24.43 19.66 -30.15
C THR A 559 -23.70 20.69 -29.30
N LEU A 560 -22.42 20.94 -29.58
CA LEU A 560 -21.62 21.96 -28.87
C LEU A 560 -22.22 23.37 -29.09
N LYS A 561 -22.59 23.72 -30.33
CA LYS A 561 -23.26 25.00 -30.63
C LYS A 561 -24.57 25.15 -29.89
N ILE A 562 -25.39 24.10 -29.82
CA ILE A 562 -26.67 24.12 -29.08
C ILE A 562 -26.42 24.41 -27.60
N GLU A 563 -25.43 23.78 -26.96
CA GLU A 563 -25.12 24.05 -25.57
C GLU A 563 -24.54 25.46 -25.34
N ILE A 564 -23.76 25.98 -26.30
CA ILE A 564 -23.29 27.38 -26.27
C ILE A 564 -24.46 28.34 -26.41
N LEU A 565 -25.42 28.07 -27.29
CA LEU A 565 -26.62 28.91 -27.47
C LEU A 565 -27.46 28.95 -26.17
N LYS A 566 -27.68 27.79 -25.53
CA LYS A 566 -28.40 27.74 -24.25
C LYS A 566 -27.69 28.60 -23.17
N LEU A 567 -26.34 28.49 -23.09
CA LEU A 567 -25.59 29.32 -22.16
C LEU A 567 -25.69 30.81 -22.47
N TYR A 568 -25.70 31.17 -23.78
CA TYR A 568 -25.89 32.55 -24.20
C TYR A 568 -27.27 33.08 -23.79
N GLU A 569 -28.34 32.30 -23.99
CA GLU A 569 -29.71 32.67 -23.60
C GLU A 569 -29.82 32.93 -22.10
N GLU A 570 -29.11 32.15 -21.27
CA GLU A 570 -29.09 32.36 -19.81
C GLU A 570 -28.46 33.69 -19.38
N VAL A 571 -27.47 34.19 -20.13
CA VAL A 571 -26.67 35.37 -19.77
C VAL A 571 -26.83 36.56 -20.69
N ALA A 572 -27.66 36.46 -21.70
CA ALA A 572 -27.84 37.50 -22.74
C ALA A 572 -28.11 38.89 -22.19
N ASN A 573 -28.86 38.99 -21.08
CA ASN A 573 -29.19 40.28 -20.42
C ASN A 573 -27.94 40.94 -19.74
N ASN A 574 -26.85 40.21 -19.53
CA ASN A 574 -25.63 40.72 -18.95
C ASN A 574 -24.62 41.16 -20.01
N ILE A 575 -24.86 40.87 -21.28
CA ILE A 575 -23.96 41.16 -22.41
C ILE A 575 -24.43 42.44 -23.11
N SER A 576 -23.53 43.39 -23.25
CA SER A 576 -23.82 44.59 -24.04
C SER A 576 -23.98 44.27 -25.50
N ALA A 577 -25.07 44.70 -26.13
CA ALA A 577 -25.31 44.60 -27.56
C ALA A 577 -24.21 45.28 -28.39
N TYR A 578 -23.51 46.25 -27.81
CA TYR A 578 -22.42 46.99 -28.45
C TYR A 578 -21.04 46.31 -28.30
N ASN A 579 -20.97 45.11 -27.69
CA ASN A 579 -19.72 44.38 -27.61
C ASN A 579 -19.39 43.69 -28.95
N TYR A 580 -18.78 44.47 -29.85
CA TYR A 580 -18.46 44.00 -31.20
C TYR A 580 -17.50 42.80 -31.20
N ARG A 581 -16.60 42.68 -30.22
CA ARG A 581 -15.66 41.53 -30.11
C ARG A 581 -16.44 40.23 -29.84
N PHE A 582 -17.35 40.28 -28.86
CA PHE A 582 -18.24 39.15 -28.59
C PHE A 582 -19.10 38.82 -29.83
N ASN A 583 -19.71 39.84 -30.43
CA ASN A 583 -20.58 39.64 -31.61
C ASN A 583 -19.82 39.01 -32.80
N ASN A 584 -18.58 39.45 -33.05
CA ASN A 584 -17.72 38.87 -34.07
C ASN A 584 -17.42 37.41 -33.79
N LEU A 585 -16.96 37.07 -32.56
CA LEU A 585 -16.65 35.70 -32.17
C LEU A 585 -17.87 34.78 -32.23
N TYR A 586 -19.01 35.25 -31.71
CA TYR A 586 -20.27 34.49 -31.73
C TYR A 586 -20.74 34.21 -33.15
N SER A 587 -20.70 35.21 -34.02
CA SER A 587 -21.05 35.07 -35.47
C SER A 587 -20.16 34.04 -36.15
N MET A 588 -18.83 34.14 -35.97
CA MET A 588 -17.87 33.21 -36.57
C MET A 588 -18.12 31.76 -36.11
N VAL A 589 -18.36 31.53 -34.83
CA VAL A 589 -18.65 30.20 -34.28
C VAL A 589 -20.01 29.67 -34.80
N SER A 590 -21.02 30.52 -34.85
CA SER A 590 -22.37 30.12 -35.27
C SER A 590 -22.44 29.73 -36.75
N THR A 591 -21.70 30.42 -37.62
CA THR A 591 -21.72 30.20 -39.08
C THR A 591 -20.82 29.06 -39.53
N TYR A 592 -19.79 28.68 -38.78
CA TYR A 592 -18.86 27.62 -39.16
C TYR A 592 -19.57 26.25 -39.12
N ASN A 593 -19.44 25.45 -40.17
CA ASN A 593 -19.99 24.10 -40.22
C ASN A 593 -18.86 23.06 -40.21
N ASP A 594 -18.97 22.14 -39.31
CA ASP A 594 -18.02 21.05 -39.13
C ASP A 594 -18.77 19.73 -38.89
N SER A 595 -18.24 18.64 -39.39
CA SER A 595 -18.78 17.29 -39.23
C SER A 595 -17.91 16.39 -38.33
N ASN A 596 -16.80 16.91 -37.81
CA ASN A 596 -15.85 16.13 -37.01
C ASN A 596 -16.37 15.83 -35.61
N ASP A 597 -15.84 14.79 -35.00
CA ASP A 597 -16.11 14.46 -33.60
C ASP A 597 -15.37 15.47 -32.67
N THR A 598 -16.04 15.95 -31.66
CA THR A 598 -15.48 16.89 -30.68
C THR A 598 -14.27 16.29 -29.94
N LYS A 599 -14.24 14.96 -29.78
CA LYS A 599 -13.13 14.29 -29.09
C LYS A 599 -11.79 14.48 -29.78
N ASP A 600 -11.77 14.51 -31.11
CA ASP A 600 -10.54 14.66 -31.89
C ASP A 600 -9.91 16.06 -31.74
N TYR A 601 -10.70 17.02 -31.26
CA TYR A 601 -10.30 18.43 -31.12
C TYR A 601 -10.48 18.94 -29.69
N ILE A 602 -10.61 18.03 -28.71
CA ILE A 602 -10.86 18.37 -27.31
C ILE A 602 -9.76 19.27 -26.72
N ASP A 603 -8.51 19.06 -27.14
CA ASP A 603 -7.37 19.87 -26.73
C ASP A 603 -7.50 21.34 -27.11
N TYR A 604 -8.03 21.60 -28.31
CA TYR A 604 -8.29 22.98 -28.79
C TYR A 604 -9.45 23.63 -28.06
N LEU A 605 -10.49 22.85 -27.72
CA LEU A 605 -11.61 23.34 -26.91
C LEU A 605 -11.13 23.71 -25.49
N LEU A 606 -10.35 22.83 -24.87
CA LEU A 606 -9.74 23.06 -23.56
C LEU A 606 -8.73 24.22 -23.59
N GLY A 607 -7.88 24.25 -24.60
CA GLY A 607 -6.94 25.36 -24.82
C GLY A 607 -7.67 26.72 -24.89
N GLY A 608 -8.73 26.79 -25.68
CA GLY A 608 -9.56 28.01 -25.75
C GLY A 608 -10.27 28.35 -24.44
N LEU A 609 -10.74 27.33 -23.70
CA LEU A 609 -11.49 27.51 -22.45
C LEU A 609 -10.61 28.01 -21.29
N TYR A 610 -9.35 27.57 -21.24
CA TYR A 610 -8.44 27.86 -20.12
C TYR A 610 -7.28 28.80 -20.50
N GLN A 611 -7.34 29.39 -21.70
CA GLN A 611 -6.42 30.45 -22.12
C GLN A 611 -6.99 31.83 -21.78
N LYS A 612 -6.13 32.82 -21.68
CA LYS A 612 -6.49 34.23 -21.52
C LYS A 612 -7.56 34.65 -22.53
N SER A 613 -8.55 35.43 -22.08
CA SER A 613 -9.67 35.79 -22.95
C SER A 613 -9.33 36.84 -24.01
N ILE A 614 -9.46 36.47 -25.29
CA ILE A 614 -9.27 37.38 -26.40
C ILE A 614 -10.26 38.56 -26.40
N ILE A 615 -11.44 38.39 -25.78
CA ILE A 615 -12.47 39.44 -25.70
C ILE A 615 -12.06 40.52 -24.69
N TYR A 616 -11.42 40.15 -23.57
CA TYR A 616 -10.98 41.09 -22.55
C TYR A 616 -9.63 41.73 -22.88
N GLU A 617 -8.80 41.09 -23.68
CA GLU A 617 -7.49 41.66 -24.04
C GLU A 617 -7.61 42.98 -24.76
N LYS A 618 -6.78 43.95 -24.37
CA LYS A 618 -6.66 45.24 -25.07
C LYS A 618 -5.76 45.05 -26.30
N LYS A 619 -6.08 45.75 -27.40
CA LYS A 619 -5.15 45.83 -28.55
C LYS A 619 -3.87 46.49 -28.05
N LYS A 620 -2.72 45.81 -28.16
CA LYS A 620 -1.43 46.51 -27.94
C LYS A 620 -1.35 47.64 -28.97
N GLN A 621 -1.19 48.89 -28.49
CA GLN A 621 -0.97 50.06 -29.32
C GLN A 621 0.33 49.94 -30.06
#